data_4112ce939c4151fcb90ddc7533a12973
#
_entry.id   4112ce939c4151fcb90ddc7533a12973
#
_cell.length_a   1.000
_cell.length_b   1.000
_cell.length_c   1.000
_cell.angle_alpha   90.00
_cell.angle_beta   90.00
_cell.angle_gamma   90.00
#
_symmetry.space_group_name_H-M   'P 1'
#
loop_
_entity.id
_entity.type
_entity.pdbx_description
1 polymer ?
#
loop_
_entity_poly.entity_id
_entity_poly.type
_entity_poly.pdbx_seq_one_letter_code
_entity_poly.pdbx_strand_id
1 'polypeptide(L)'
;MDGADLTELLRLRHDVLRALVDQPRPRHELVDALPDSKSTVYKGLTQLEEAGLVDRTDGRFAPTLFGVVALARYEALVETAAYGDLLADLPGDAVDPAALVGASVVRPDDSDAERHLEAVWDLLAGADRVSGVAPVVSPGYVDRFRAILDAGLDADLVLPTAVVETLRRDHAAALAAVTERATLYETADPVPFGVLVTDGSPGQMAIELRDGPLITGLVTNETPAAAAWARATVDRYREGATRVTPDGS
;
A
#
# COMPACT_ATOMS: atom_id res chain seq x y z
N MET A 1 -32.43 9.16 -0.46
CA MET A 1 -31.46 8.61 0.49
C MET A 1 -30.30 9.59 0.56
N ASP A 2 -29.94 10.07 1.71
CA ASP A 2 -28.77 10.91 1.91
C ASP A 2 -27.50 10.08 2.15
N GLY A 3 -26.34 10.75 2.33
CA GLY A 3 -25.08 10.04 2.51
C GLY A 3 -24.98 9.26 3.83
N ALA A 4 -25.63 9.73 4.89
CA ALA A 4 -25.64 9.05 6.19
C ALA A 4 -26.50 7.78 6.11
N ASP A 5 -27.68 7.86 5.50
CA ASP A 5 -28.56 6.71 5.26
C ASP A 5 -27.84 5.65 4.40
N LEU A 6 -27.11 6.07 3.36
CA LEU A 6 -26.33 5.17 2.50
C LEU A 6 -25.25 4.43 3.29
N THR A 7 -24.48 5.16 4.10
CA THR A 7 -23.39 4.58 4.90
C THR A 7 -23.92 3.56 5.90
N GLU A 8 -25.02 3.87 6.59
CA GLU A 8 -25.64 2.96 7.54
C GLU A 8 -26.22 1.71 6.83
N LEU A 9 -26.83 1.88 5.66
CA LEU A 9 -27.32 0.76 4.87
C LEU A 9 -26.17 -0.16 4.43
N LEU A 10 -25.07 0.41 3.96
CA LEU A 10 -23.87 -0.37 3.58
C LEU A 10 -23.30 -1.09 4.78
N ARG A 11 -23.19 -0.44 5.94
CA ARG A 11 -22.73 -1.08 7.19
C ARG A 11 -23.58 -2.29 7.56
N LEU A 12 -24.90 -2.20 7.43
CA LEU A 12 -25.83 -3.27 7.80
C LEU A 12 -25.96 -4.37 6.74
N ARG A 13 -25.68 -4.07 5.47
CA ARG A 13 -25.96 -4.97 4.33
C ARG A 13 -24.72 -5.26 3.48
N HIS A 14 -23.54 -4.94 4.03
CA HIS A 14 -22.25 -5.17 3.39
C HIS A 14 -22.13 -6.56 2.79
N ASP A 15 -22.31 -7.60 3.62
CA ASP A 15 -22.08 -8.99 3.22
C ASP A 15 -23.04 -9.46 2.12
N VAL A 16 -24.31 -9.01 2.16
CA VAL A 16 -25.28 -9.31 1.12
C VAL A 16 -24.88 -8.67 -0.22
N LEU A 17 -24.48 -7.37 -0.20
CA LEU A 17 -24.07 -6.67 -1.40
C LEU A 17 -22.74 -7.22 -1.94
N ARG A 18 -21.78 -7.52 -1.06
CA ARG A 18 -20.49 -8.11 -1.42
C ARG A 18 -20.64 -9.46 -2.13
N ALA A 19 -21.49 -10.35 -1.61
CA ALA A 19 -21.77 -11.65 -2.20
C ALA A 19 -22.40 -11.56 -3.61
N LEU A 20 -23.01 -10.43 -3.95
CA LEU A 20 -23.59 -10.17 -5.27
C LEU A 20 -22.60 -9.59 -6.25
N VAL A 21 -21.56 -8.88 -5.79
CA VAL A 21 -20.51 -8.30 -6.66
C VAL A 21 -19.73 -9.41 -7.36
N ASP A 22 -19.47 -10.52 -6.68
CA ASP A 22 -18.74 -11.65 -7.25
C ASP A 22 -19.53 -12.32 -8.37
N GLN A 23 -20.85 -12.49 -8.20
CA GLN A 23 -21.75 -13.02 -9.24
C GLN A 23 -23.23 -12.77 -8.91
N PRO A 24 -24.10 -12.57 -9.93
CA PRO A 24 -25.55 -12.52 -9.74
C PRO A 24 -26.10 -13.81 -9.15
N ARG A 25 -26.92 -13.72 -8.08
CA ARG A 25 -27.45 -14.87 -7.33
C ARG A 25 -28.96 -14.78 -7.12
N PRO A 26 -29.70 -15.91 -7.15
CA PRO A 26 -31.05 -15.96 -6.63
C PRO A 26 -31.05 -15.94 -5.08
N ARG A 27 -32.21 -15.60 -4.48
CA ARG A 27 -32.34 -15.46 -3.02
C ARG A 27 -31.88 -16.68 -2.21
N HIS A 28 -32.19 -17.87 -2.67
CA HIS A 28 -31.88 -19.09 -1.91
C HIS A 28 -30.35 -19.33 -1.84
N GLU A 29 -29.61 -19.08 -2.92
CA GLU A 29 -28.15 -19.21 -2.93
C GLU A 29 -27.48 -18.21 -1.97
N LEU A 30 -28.03 -16.99 -1.80
CA LEU A 30 -27.52 -16.02 -0.84
C LEU A 30 -27.77 -16.46 0.62
N VAL A 31 -28.93 -17.07 0.89
CA VAL A 31 -29.21 -17.62 2.23
C VAL A 31 -28.27 -18.76 2.59
N ASP A 32 -27.88 -19.57 1.61
CA ASP A 32 -26.95 -20.69 1.83
C ASP A 32 -25.49 -20.23 1.94
N ALA A 33 -25.15 -19.10 1.32
CA ALA A 33 -23.78 -18.54 1.29
C ALA A 33 -23.46 -17.64 2.49
N LEU A 34 -24.46 -17.06 3.15
CA LEU A 34 -24.28 -16.09 4.23
C LEU A 34 -24.60 -16.69 5.60
N PRO A 35 -23.90 -16.26 6.67
CA PRO A 35 -24.16 -16.72 8.03
C PRO A 35 -25.48 -16.20 8.61
N ASP A 36 -26.11 -15.25 7.93
CA ASP A 36 -27.31 -14.56 8.36
C ASP A 36 -28.57 -15.44 8.26
N SER A 37 -29.58 -15.10 9.08
CA SER A 37 -30.89 -15.74 8.95
C SER A 37 -31.55 -15.40 7.61
N LYS A 38 -32.36 -16.32 7.08
CA LYS A 38 -33.15 -16.13 5.86
C LYS A 38 -33.94 -14.80 5.87
N SER A 39 -34.52 -14.43 7.00
CA SER A 39 -35.26 -13.16 7.14
C SER A 39 -34.36 -11.94 7.04
N THR A 40 -33.14 -12.00 7.58
CA THR A 40 -32.14 -10.93 7.49
C THR A 40 -31.69 -10.72 6.05
N VAL A 41 -31.35 -11.80 5.34
CA VAL A 41 -30.95 -11.75 3.93
C VAL A 41 -32.08 -11.17 3.05
N TYR A 42 -33.33 -11.64 3.26
CA TYR A 42 -34.47 -11.14 2.48
C TYR A 42 -34.74 -9.65 2.73
N LYS A 43 -34.71 -9.21 3.99
CA LYS A 43 -34.84 -7.81 4.34
C LYS A 43 -33.71 -6.97 3.72
N GLY A 44 -32.47 -7.50 3.76
CA GLY A 44 -31.30 -6.85 3.16
C GLY A 44 -31.47 -6.64 1.66
N LEU A 45 -31.87 -7.67 0.93
CA LEU A 45 -32.11 -7.57 -0.52
C LEU A 45 -33.18 -6.53 -0.85
N THR A 46 -34.30 -6.52 -0.11
CA THR A 46 -35.36 -5.54 -0.33
C THR A 46 -34.85 -4.12 -0.10
N GLN A 47 -34.12 -3.86 0.97
CA GLN A 47 -33.54 -2.54 1.27
C GLN A 47 -32.52 -2.08 0.23
N LEU A 48 -31.67 -3.00 -0.25
CA LEU A 48 -30.67 -2.69 -1.29
C LEU A 48 -31.35 -2.41 -2.64
N GLU A 49 -32.43 -3.14 -2.98
CA GLU A 49 -33.23 -2.92 -4.19
C GLU A 49 -33.98 -1.58 -4.13
N GLU A 50 -34.65 -1.27 -3.01
CA GLU A 50 -35.31 0.04 -2.81
C GLU A 50 -34.33 1.23 -2.84
N ALA A 51 -33.11 1.01 -2.41
CA ALA A 51 -32.02 2.00 -2.46
C ALA A 51 -31.35 2.12 -3.85
N GLY A 52 -31.70 1.25 -4.80
CA GLY A 52 -31.11 1.24 -6.15
C GLY A 52 -29.66 0.70 -6.20
N LEU A 53 -29.20 0.02 -5.14
CA LEU A 53 -27.88 -0.60 -5.08
C LEU A 53 -27.85 -1.97 -5.74
N VAL A 54 -29.01 -2.62 -5.86
CA VAL A 54 -29.21 -3.94 -6.44
C VAL A 54 -30.41 -3.92 -7.34
N ASP A 55 -30.31 -4.58 -8.50
CA ASP A 55 -31.40 -4.85 -9.42
C ASP A 55 -31.75 -6.33 -9.43
N ARG A 56 -33.00 -6.63 -9.82
CA ARG A 56 -33.50 -7.99 -9.97
C ARG A 56 -33.92 -8.27 -11.41
N THR A 57 -33.25 -9.24 -12.05
CA THR A 57 -33.58 -9.70 -13.40
C THR A 57 -33.68 -11.21 -13.41
N ASP A 58 -34.77 -11.76 -13.96
CA ASP A 58 -35.03 -13.20 -14.09
C ASP A 58 -34.90 -13.98 -12.75
N GLY A 59 -35.31 -13.35 -11.65
CA GLY A 59 -35.24 -13.95 -10.32
C GLY A 59 -33.86 -13.96 -9.65
N ARG A 60 -32.84 -13.42 -10.30
CA ARG A 60 -31.48 -13.22 -9.79
C ARG A 60 -31.28 -11.76 -9.40
N PHE A 61 -30.52 -11.54 -8.34
CA PHE A 61 -30.11 -10.22 -7.90
C PHE A 61 -28.68 -9.95 -8.38
N ALA A 62 -28.43 -8.73 -8.85
CA ALA A 62 -27.12 -8.26 -9.25
C ALA A 62 -26.89 -6.83 -8.72
N PRO A 63 -25.67 -6.42 -8.40
CA PRO A 63 -25.40 -5.05 -8.03
C PRO A 63 -25.58 -4.14 -9.24
N THR A 64 -26.12 -2.95 -9.01
CA THR A 64 -26.09 -1.88 -9.99
C THR A 64 -24.69 -1.25 -10.04
N LEU A 65 -24.40 -0.42 -11.06
CA LEU A 65 -23.16 0.37 -11.07
C LEU A 65 -23.05 1.23 -9.79
N PHE A 66 -24.17 1.80 -9.33
CA PHE A 66 -24.20 2.54 -8.07
C PHE A 66 -23.86 1.64 -6.88
N GLY A 67 -24.39 0.43 -6.83
CA GLY A 67 -24.06 -0.56 -5.78
C GLY A 67 -22.58 -0.92 -5.74
N VAL A 68 -21.97 -1.18 -6.92
CA VAL A 68 -20.53 -1.49 -7.01
C VAL A 68 -19.69 -0.32 -6.52
N VAL A 69 -19.97 0.91 -6.99
CA VAL A 69 -19.22 2.11 -6.59
C VAL A 69 -19.39 2.42 -5.11
N ALA A 70 -20.63 2.33 -4.59
CA ALA A 70 -20.92 2.60 -3.19
C ALA A 70 -20.22 1.61 -2.25
N LEU A 71 -20.22 0.32 -2.60
CA LEU A 71 -19.53 -0.72 -1.83
C LEU A 71 -18.02 -0.46 -1.80
N ALA A 72 -17.40 -0.23 -2.96
CA ALA A 72 -15.96 0.02 -3.04
C ALA A 72 -15.54 1.25 -2.21
N ARG A 73 -16.35 2.33 -2.20
CA ARG A 73 -16.08 3.52 -1.37
C ARG A 73 -16.25 3.26 0.11
N TYR A 74 -17.23 2.46 0.50
CA TYR A 74 -17.44 2.07 1.87
C TYR A 74 -16.30 1.19 2.38
N GLU A 75 -15.87 0.18 1.62
CA GLU A 75 -14.74 -0.69 1.97
C GLU A 75 -13.45 0.12 2.13
N ALA A 76 -13.14 1.03 1.21
CA ALA A 76 -11.99 1.92 1.32
C ALA A 76 -12.03 2.81 2.59
N LEU A 77 -13.23 3.28 3.00
CA LEU A 77 -13.37 4.03 4.24
C LEU A 77 -13.12 3.15 5.48
N VAL A 78 -13.64 1.93 5.48
CA VAL A 78 -13.42 0.96 6.57
C VAL A 78 -11.94 0.59 6.68
N GLU A 79 -11.27 0.34 5.56
CA GLU A 79 -9.82 0.13 5.53
C GLU A 79 -9.06 1.32 6.09
N THR A 80 -9.40 2.55 5.67
CA THR A 80 -8.77 3.77 6.20
C THR A 80 -8.90 3.85 7.72
N ALA A 81 -10.06 3.52 8.28
CA ALA A 81 -10.27 3.51 9.73
C ALA A 81 -9.39 2.47 10.44
N ALA A 82 -9.11 1.34 9.79
CA ALA A 82 -8.29 0.27 10.37
C ALA A 82 -6.79 0.65 10.53
N TYR A 83 -6.32 1.67 9.81
CA TYR A 83 -4.91 2.10 9.89
C TYR A 83 -4.74 3.58 10.28
N GLY A 84 -5.80 4.23 10.79
CA GLY A 84 -5.77 5.63 11.21
C GLY A 84 -4.65 5.93 12.21
N ASP A 85 -4.42 5.06 13.17
CA ASP A 85 -3.35 5.20 14.18
C ASP A 85 -1.95 5.22 13.53
N LEU A 86 -1.73 4.42 12.48
CA LEU A 86 -0.45 4.42 11.76
C LEU A 86 -0.23 5.69 10.94
N LEU A 87 -1.29 6.21 10.34
CA LEU A 87 -1.19 7.46 9.57
C LEU A 87 -0.92 8.66 10.47
N ALA A 88 -1.26 8.59 11.76
CA ALA A 88 -0.96 9.63 12.74
C ALA A 88 0.56 9.78 12.98
N ASP A 89 1.35 8.74 12.74
CA ASP A 89 2.82 8.76 12.87
C ASP A 89 3.52 9.39 11.65
N LEU A 90 2.81 9.58 10.53
CA LEU A 90 3.36 10.27 9.37
C LEU A 90 3.30 11.78 9.56
N PRO A 91 4.35 12.54 9.20
CA PRO A 91 4.29 14.00 9.19
C PRO A 91 3.18 14.48 8.27
N GLY A 92 2.19 15.23 8.81
CA GLY A 92 0.96 15.57 8.11
C GLY A 92 1.13 16.47 6.87
N ASP A 93 2.28 17.13 6.74
CA ASP A 93 2.67 17.96 5.60
C ASP A 93 3.59 17.24 4.59
N ALA A 94 4.06 16.04 4.94
CA ALA A 94 5.01 15.30 4.13
C ALA A 94 4.36 14.33 3.14
N VAL A 95 3.09 13.95 3.37
CA VAL A 95 2.35 13.01 2.51
C VAL A 95 1.09 13.69 1.96
N ASP A 96 0.95 13.69 0.63
CA ASP A 96 -0.28 14.16 -0.02
C ASP A 96 -1.42 13.18 0.33
N PRO A 97 -2.53 13.64 0.94
CA PRO A 97 -3.68 12.79 1.22
C PRO A 97 -4.21 12.03 -0.01
N ALA A 98 -4.08 12.58 -1.22
CA ALA A 98 -4.48 11.91 -2.46
C ALA A 98 -3.66 10.64 -2.73
N ALA A 99 -2.42 10.56 -2.24
CA ALA A 99 -1.58 9.37 -2.35
C ALA A 99 -2.02 8.22 -1.43
N LEU A 100 -2.82 8.53 -0.41
CA LEU A 100 -3.33 7.56 0.56
C LEU A 100 -4.74 7.05 0.23
N VAL A 101 -5.43 7.68 -0.73
CA VAL A 101 -6.76 7.23 -1.15
C VAL A 101 -6.66 5.88 -1.86
N GLY A 102 -7.30 4.86 -1.31
CA GLY A 102 -7.24 3.49 -1.81
C GLY A 102 -5.95 2.74 -1.46
N ALA A 103 -5.19 3.25 -0.49
CA ALA A 103 -4.01 2.56 0.02
C ALA A 103 -4.39 1.34 0.86
N SER A 104 -3.56 0.31 0.81
CA SER A 104 -3.60 -0.85 1.68
C SER A 104 -2.47 -0.79 2.70
N VAL A 105 -2.68 -1.37 3.90
CA VAL A 105 -1.65 -1.42 4.95
C VAL A 105 -1.33 -2.85 5.31
N VAL A 106 -0.04 -3.17 5.29
CA VAL A 106 0.50 -4.44 5.76
C VAL A 106 1.20 -4.21 7.10
N ARG A 107 0.79 -4.95 8.13
CA ARG A 107 1.37 -4.92 9.47
C ARG A 107 1.93 -6.28 9.85
N PRO A 108 2.91 -6.32 10.76
CA PRO A 108 3.21 -7.56 11.47
C PRO A 108 1.96 -8.02 12.24
N ASP A 109 1.75 -9.31 12.35
CA ASP A 109 0.73 -9.90 13.20
C ASP A 109 1.33 -10.99 14.08
N ASP A 110 0.54 -11.53 15.03
CA ASP A 110 1.01 -12.55 15.99
C ASP A 110 1.46 -13.86 15.31
N SER A 111 1.01 -14.11 14.08
CA SER A 111 1.34 -15.31 13.30
C SER A 111 2.52 -15.09 12.36
N ASP A 112 2.78 -13.83 11.95
CA ASP A 112 3.81 -13.44 11.00
C ASP A 112 4.36 -12.04 11.30
N ALA A 113 5.40 -12.01 12.14
CA ALA A 113 6.06 -10.79 12.57
C ALA A 113 6.83 -10.08 11.42
N GLU A 114 7.14 -10.79 10.32
CA GLU A 114 7.92 -10.26 9.20
C GLU A 114 7.07 -9.96 7.95
N ARG A 115 5.76 -10.18 7.99
CA ARG A 115 4.84 -10.02 6.87
C ARG A 115 4.99 -8.69 6.11
N HIS A 116 5.20 -7.59 6.83
CA HIS A 116 5.39 -6.26 6.24
C HIS A 116 6.73 -6.16 5.50
N LEU A 117 7.77 -6.87 5.95
CA LEU A 117 9.06 -6.96 5.26
C LEU A 117 8.96 -7.84 4.01
N GLU A 118 8.24 -8.97 4.10
CA GLU A 118 7.97 -9.80 2.92
C GLU A 118 7.26 -9.00 1.84
N ALA A 119 6.28 -8.16 2.19
CA ALA A 119 5.58 -7.31 1.24
C ALA A 119 6.52 -6.29 0.54
N VAL A 120 7.54 -5.76 1.22
CA VAL A 120 8.59 -4.93 0.58
C VAL A 120 9.38 -5.76 -0.44
N TRP A 121 9.77 -6.96 -0.06
CA TRP A 121 10.57 -7.82 -0.93
C TRP A 121 9.79 -8.31 -2.15
N ASP A 122 8.51 -8.61 -1.99
CA ASP A 122 7.62 -8.99 -3.10
C ASP A 122 7.42 -7.83 -4.08
N LEU A 123 7.28 -6.61 -3.56
CA LEU A 123 7.22 -5.40 -4.37
C LEU A 123 8.50 -5.21 -5.20
N LEU A 124 9.67 -5.35 -4.59
CA LEU A 124 10.96 -5.20 -5.26
C LEU A 124 11.22 -6.31 -6.28
N ALA A 125 10.91 -7.57 -5.92
CA ALA A 125 11.10 -8.72 -6.80
C ALA A 125 10.15 -8.71 -8.01
N GLY A 126 9.02 -8.04 -7.92
CA GLY A 126 8.03 -7.88 -9.01
C GLY A 126 8.30 -6.71 -9.95
N ALA A 127 9.34 -5.90 -9.72
CA ALA A 127 9.64 -4.69 -10.47
C ALA A 127 10.89 -4.86 -11.37
N ASP A 128 10.89 -4.19 -12.52
CA ASP A 128 12.10 -4.03 -13.34
C ASP A 128 12.96 -2.87 -12.82
N ARG A 129 12.32 -1.85 -12.26
CA ARG A 129 12.98 -0.68 -11.70
C ARG A 129 12.30 -0.17 -10.44
N VAL A 130 13.11 0.29 -9.48
CA VAL A 130 12.64 0.99 -8.27
C VAL A 130 13.42 2.29 -8.06
N SER A 131 12.70 3.32 -7.61
CA SER A 131 13.31 4.53 -7.05
C SER A 131 12.82 4.73 -5.63
N GLY A 132 13.70 5.21 -4.73
CA GLY A 132 13.28 5.33 -3.34
C GLY A 132 14.15 6.21 -2.48
N VAL A 133 13.64 6.47 -1.29
CA VAL A 133 14.34 7.13 -0.17
C VAL A 133 14.29 6.16 1.00
N ALA A 134 15.44 5.73 1.50
CA ALA A 134 15.55 4.75 2.58
C ALA A 134 16.24 5.34 3.80
N PRO A 135 15.50 5.69 4.87
CA PRO A 135 16.06 6.37 6.06
C PRO A 135 16.90 5.46 6.95
N VAL A 136 16.80 4.16 6.78
CA VAL A 136 17.58 3.17 7.54
C VAL A 136 17.89 1.97 6.65
N VAL A 137 19.06 1.40 6.90
CA VAL A 137 19.48 0.15 6.26
C VAL A 137 20.03 -0.78 7.35
N SER A 138 19.55 -2.02 7.40
CA SER A 138 20.11 -3.07 8.25
C SER A 138 20.97 -4.03 7.41
N PRO A 139 21.96 -4.73 8.02
CA PRO A 139 22.79 -5.67 7.29
C PRO A 139 22.00 -6.77 6.55
N GLY A 140 20.97 -7.32 7.18
CA GLY A 140 20.11 -8.33 6.55
C GLY A 140 19.36 -7.82 5.33
N TYR A 141 19.00 -6.53 5.31
CA TYR A 141 18.37 -5.89 4.15
C TYR A 141 19.35 -5.74 3.00
N VAL A 142 20.61 -5.39 3.26
CA VAL A 142 21.63 -5.23 2.22
C VAL A 142 21.85 -6.52 1.46
N ASP A 143 21.96 -7.65 2.16
CA ASP A 143 22.17 -8.94 1.51
C ASP A 143 20.97 -9.37 0.66
N ARG A 144 19.76 -9.19 1.17
CA ARG A 144 18.52 -9.53 0.42
C ARG A 144 18.31 -8.60 -0.77
N PHE A 145 18.53 -7.29 -0.59
CA PHE A 145 18.46 -6.31 -1.66
C PHE A 145 19.46 -6.61 -2.78
N ARG A 146 20.70 -6.95 -2.41
CA ARG A 146 21.71 -7.37 -3.38
C ARG A 146 21.27 -8.57 -4.21
N ALA A 147 20.66 -9.58 -3.60
CA ALA A 147 20.15 -10.74 -4.34
C ALA A 147 19.09 -10.36 -5.39
N ILE A 148 18.25 -9.37 -5.09
CA ILE A 148 17.24 -8.85 -6.03
C ILE A 148 17.90 -8.03 -7.15
N LEU A 149 18.92 -7.22 -6.84
CA LEU A 149 19.72 -6.51 -7.85
C LEU A 149 20.42 -7.50 -8.80
N ASP A 150 20.97 -8.58 -8.26
CA ASP A 150 21.60 -9.64 -9.06
C ASP A 150 20.59 -10.39 -9.95
N ALA A 151 19.32 -10.41 -9.55
CA ALA A 151 18.21 -10.95 -10.35
C ALA A 151 17.75 -9.98 -11.47
N GLY A 152 18.23 -8.73 -11.50
CA GLY A 152 17.99 -7.79 -12.60
C GLY A 152 17.25 -6.52 -12.25
N LEU A 153 16.91 -6.26 -10.97
CA LEU A 153 16.30 -4.99 -10.56
C LEU A 153 17.26 -3.82 -10.83
N ASP A 154 16.79 -2.78 -11.50
CA ASP A 154 17.44 -1.47 -11.58
C ASP A 154 16.96 -0.58 -10.42
N ALA A 155 17.89 0.02 -9.66
CA ALA A 155 17.53 0.76 -8.46
C ALA A 155 18.26 2.09 -8.33
N ASP A 156 17.48 3.15 -8.02
CA ASP A 156 17.96 4.47 -7.65
C ASP A 156 17.49 4.78 -6.22
N LEU A 157 18.41 4.85 -5.24
CA LEU A 157 18.07 5.08 -3.85
C LEU A 157 18.76 6.32 -3.28
N VAL A 158 18.02 7.14 -2.53
CA VAL A 158 18.53 8.24 -1.75
C VAL A 158 18.62 7.83 -0.28
N LEU A 159 19.79 8.00 0.31
CA LEU A 159 20.09 7.60 1.69
C LEU A 159 20.54 8.84 2.50
N PRO A 160 20.14 8.98 3.77
CA PRO A 160 20.71 9.98 4.65
C PRO A 160 22.22 9.81 4.83
N THR A 161 22.95 10.92 5.00
CA THR A 161 24.40 10.91 5.29
C THR A 161 24.79 9.94 6.39
N ALA A 162 24.05 9.91 7.49
CA ALA A 162 24.33 9.01 8.62
C ALA A 162 24.25 7.52 8.24
N VAL A 163 23.36 7.16 7.32
CA VAL A 163 23.23 5.79 6.79
C VAL A 163 24.43 5.45 5.92
N VAL A 164 24.81 6.35 5.01
CA VAL A 164 25.96 6.17 4.11
C VAL A 164 27.26 6.05 4.91
N GLU A 165 27.45 6.90 5.93
CA GLU A 165 28.60 6.82 6.83
C GLU A 165 28.67 5.48 7.59
N THR A 166 27.52 4.97 8.05
CA THR A 166 27.44 3.67 8.71
C THR A 166 27.81 2.54 7.75
N LEU A 167 27.26 2.58 6.53
CA LEU A 167 27.60 1.60 5.48
C LEU A 167 29.08 1.64 5.11
N ARG A 168 29.68 2.82 4.97
CA ARG A 168 31.13 2.95 4.71
C ARG A 168 31.99 2.40 5.83
N ARG A 169 31.62 2.64 7.10
CA ARG A 169 32.38 2.21 8.27
C ARG A 169 32.26 0.71 8.54
N ASP A 170 31.04 0.21 8.55
CA ASP A 170 30.72 -1.11 9.09
C ASP A 170 30.42 -2.15 8.02
N HIS A 171 30.09 -1.71 6.77
CA HIS A 171 29.59 -2.55 5.69
C HIS A 171 30.18 -2.16 4.31
N ALA A 172 31.45 -1.71 4.26
CA ALA A 172 32.06 -1.17 3.04
C ALA A 172 32.02 -2.12 1.84
N ALA A 173 32.25 -3.43 2.06
CA ALA A 173 32.19 -4.43 0.99
C ALA A 173 30.75 -4.60 0.42
N ALA A 174 29.74 -4.51 1.28
CA ALA A 174 28.34 -4.57 0.85
C ALA A 174 27.92 -3.31 0.09
N LEU A 175 28.37 -2.12 0.56
CA LEU A 175 28.15 -0.86 -0.13
C LEU A 175 28.78 -0.87 -1.53
N ALA A 176 30.03 -1.33 -1.66
CA ALA A 176 30.71 -1.45 -2.94
C ALA A 176 29.93 -2.36 -3.91
N ALA A 177 29.50 -3.55 -3.45
CA ALA A 177 28.74 -4.48 -4.26
C ALA A 177 27.38 -3.92 -4.72
N VAL A 178 26.67 -3.17 -3.84
CA VAL A 178 25.39 -2.52 -4.21
C VAL A 178 25.62 -1.40 -5.21
N THR A 179 26.65 -0.57 -5.05
CA THR A 179 26.94 0.56 -5.96
C THR A 179 27.41 0.12 -7.36
N GLU A 180 27.80 -1.15 -7.56
CA GLU A 180 28.05 -1.72 -8.88
C GLU A 180 26.75 -1.98 -9.67
N ARG A 181 25.62 -2.15 -9.00
CA ARG A 181 24.33 -2.57 -9.57
C ARG A 181 23.20 -1.55 -9.41
N ALA A 182 23.32 -0.69 -8.43
CA ALA A 182 22.33 0.36 -8.13
C ALA A 182 23.00 1.74 -8.08
N THR A 183 22.24 2.78 -8.36
CA THR A 183 22.68 4.15 -8.13
C THR A 183 22.25 4.60 -6.76
N LEU A 184 23.22 4.93 -5.91
CA LEU A 184 22.98 5.49 -4.58
C LEU A 184 23.30 6.97 -4.54
N TYR A 185 22.45 7.72 -3.84
CA TYR A 185 22.63 9.15 -3.58
C TYR A 185 22.65 9.40 -2.07
N GLU A 186 23.43 10.36 -1.62
CA GLU A 186 23.56 10.78 -0.23
C GLU A 186 22.90 12.13 -0.06
N THR A 187 21.98 12.28 0.90
CA THR A 187 21.33 13.54 1.24
C THR A 187 21.59 13.93 2.70
N ALA A 188 21.79 15.24 2.94
CA ALA A 188 21.84 15.82 4.26
C ALA A 188 20.45 16.20 4.81
N ASP A 189 19.42 16.15 3.99
CA ASP A 189 18.06 16.48 4.39
C ASP A 189 17.49 15.40 5.32
N PRO A 190 16.70 15.77 6.33
CA PRO A 190 16.01 14.82 7.19
C PRO A 190 15.04 13.94 6.39
N VAL A 191 15.14 12.62 6.56
CA VAL A 191 14.25 11.64 5.93
C VAL A 191 13.42 10.95 7.03
N PRO A 192 12.18 11.40 7.26
CA PRO A 192 11.36 10.91 8.38
C PRO A 192 10.75 9.52 8.15
N PHE A 193 10.57 9.09 6.90
CA PHE A 193 10.00 7.80 6.52
C PHE A 193 10.60 7.30 5.20
N GLY A 194 10.51 6.00 4.96
CA GLY A 194 10.91 5.41 3.68
C GLY A 194 9.82 5.54 2.63
N VAL A 195 10.22 5.81 1.38
CA VAL A 195 9.32 5.83 0.22
C VAL A 195 9.96 5.03 -0.89
N LEU A 196 9.23 4.11 -1.46
CA LEU A 196 9.60 3.38 -2.66
C LEU A 196 8.56 3.60 -3.74
N VAL A 197 8.98 3.64 -4.98
CA VAL A 197 8.08 3.61 -6.14
C VAL A 197 8.69 2.75 -7.23
N THR A 198 7.90 1.78 -7.70
CA THR A 198 8.29 0.96 -8.84
C THR A 198 7.90 1.65 -10.15
N ASP A 199 8.54 1.24 -11.22
CA ASP A 199 8.05 1.49 -12.57
C ASP A 199 6.82 0.61 -12.85
N GLY A 200 6.19 0.86 -13.99
CA GLY A 200 4.96 0.17 -14.38
C GLY A 200 3.83 1.16 -14.67
N SER A 201 2.71 0.66 -15.13
CA SER A 201 1.56 1.50 -15.47
C SER A 201 0.26 0.89 -14.91
N PRO A 202 -0.18 1.36 -13.75
CA PRO A 202 0.49 2.30 -12.85
C PRO A 202 1.67 1.67 -12.12
N GLY A 203 2.65 2.50 -11.63
CA GLY A 203 3.66 2.04 -10.71
C GLY A 203 3.09 1.87 -9.31
N GLN A 204 3.70 1.03 -8.50
CA GLN A 204 3.30 0.82 -7.12
C GLN A 204 4.12 1.70 -6.17
N MET A 205 3.44 2.44 -5.29
CA MET A 205 4.03 3.18 -4.19
C MET A 205 4.08 2.32 -2.93
N ALA A 206 5.15 2.46 -2.16
CA ALA A 206 5.20 1.97 -0.79
C ALA A 206 5.76 3.04 0.15
N ILE A 207 5.17 3.18 1.34
CA ILE A 207 5.66 4.01 2.44
C ILE A 207 5.97 3.08 3.61
N GLU A 208 7.21 3.10 4.08
CA GLU A 208 7.63 2.37 5.28
C GLU A 208 7.25 3.17 6.52
N LEU A 209 6.40 2.61 7.36
CA LEU A 209 6.07 3.13 8.68
C LEU A 209 7.09 2.63 9.69
N ARG A 210 7.51 3.50 10.63
CA ARG A 210 8.66 3.21 11.49
C ARG A 210 8.46 3.67 12.92
N ASP A 211 9.05 2.90 13.82
CA ASP A 211 9.35 3.33 15.19
C ASP A 211 10.87 3.22 15.40
N GLY A 212 11.56 4.35 15.34
CA GLY A 212 13.02 4.40 15.34
C GLY A 212 13.64 3.58 14.18
N PRO A 213 14.49 2.58 14.48
CA PRO A 213 15.12 1.74 13.46
C PRO A 213 14.19 0.63 12.92
N LEU A 214 13.05 0.37 13.55
CA LEU A 214 12.16 -0.72 13.21
C LEU A 214 11.12 -0.27 12.18
N ILE A 215 10.91 -1.08 11.13
CA ILE A 215 9.75 -0.95 10.25
C ILE A 215 8.57 -1.60 10.96
N THR A 216 7.49 -0.83 11.18
CA THR A 216 6.30 -1.26 11.92
C THR A 216 5.10 -1.52 11.02
N GLY A 217 5.24 -1.21 9.74
CA GLY A 217 4.22 -1.47 8.74
C GLY A 217 4.61 -0.90 7.37
N LEU A 218 3.82 -1.27 6.39
CA LEU A 218 3.98 -0.82 5.01
C LEU A 218 2.63 -0.33 4.49
N VAL A 219 2.59 0.90 3.98
CA VAL A 219 1.45 1.42 3.22
C VAL A 219 1.74 1.26 1.74
N THR A 220 0.90 0.58 1.00
CA THR A 220 1.05 0.39 -0.45
C THR A 220 -0.12 0.98 -1.22
N ASN A 221 0.13 1.50 -2.42
CA ASN A 221 -0.93 2.02 -3.29
C ASN A 221 -0.48 1.98 -4.76
N GLU A 222 -1.37 1.53 -5.65
CA GLU A 222 -1.14 1.41 -7.08
C GLU A 222 -1.84 2.52 -7.89
N THR A 223 -2.45 3.50 -7.22
CA THR A 223 -3.11 4.59 -7.94
C THR A 223 -2.09 5.51 -8.64
N PRO A 224 -2.46 6.09 -9.79
CA PRO A 224 -1.59 7.06 -10.48
C PRO A 224 -1.20 8.26 -9.61
N ALA A 225 -2.09 8.70 -8.69
CA ALA A 225 -1.81 9.78 -7.77
C ALA A 225 -0.73 9.39 -6.75
N ALA A 226 -0.79 8.18 -6.19
CA ALA A 226 0.21 7.66 -5.27
C ALA A 226 1.57 7.53 -5.93
N ALA A 227 1.64 6.91 -7.11
CA ALA A 227 2.88 6.76 -7.86
C ALA A 227 3.49 8.12 -8.27
N ALA A 228 2.66 9.10 -8.66
CA ALA A 228 3.12 10.44 -9.00
C ALA A 228 3.69 11.18 -7.78
N TRP A 229 2.99 11.12 -6.63
CA TRP A 229 3.48 11.70 -5.39
C TRP A 229 4.80 11.06 -4.94
N ALA A 230 4.92 9.73 -4.98
CA ALA A 230 6.12 9.03 -4.57
C ALA A 230 7.32 9.40 -5.45
N ARG A 231 7.15 9.46 -6.79
CA ARG A 231 8.19 9.91 -7.71
C ARG A 231 8.63 11.37 -7.40
N ALA A 232 7.67 12.28 -7.24
CA ALA A 232 7.96 13.67 -6.91
C ALA A 232 8.70 13.79 -5.55
N THR A 233 8.37 12.95 -4.58
CA THR A 233 9.05 12.90 -3.28
C THR A 233 10.49 12.41 -3.43
N VAL A 234 10.73 11.33 -4.16
CA VAL A 234 12.09 10.82 -4.44
C VAL A 234 12.91 11.85 -5.23
N ASP A 235 12.34 12.47 -6.26
CA ASP A 235 13.01 13.48 -7.08
C ASP A 235 13.44 14.69 -6.24
N ARG A 236 12.58 15.17 -5.33
CA ARG A 236 12.90 16.27 -4.40
C ARG A 236 14.13 15.96 -3.53
N TYR A 237 14.21 14.75 -2.97
CA TYR A 237 15.38 14.34 -2.19
C TYR A 237 16.63 14.16 -3.05
N ARG A 238 16.46 13.72 -4.31
CA ARG A 238 17.58 13.51 -5.24
C ARG A 238 18.15 14.82 -5.77
N GLU A 239 17.36 15.89 -5.94
CA GLU A 239 17.83 17.20 -6.44
C GLU A 239 18.96 17.80 -5.60
N GLY A 240 18.94 17.63 -4.27
CA GLY A 240 19.99 18.10 -3.35
C GLY A 240 21.05 17.06 -2.99
N ALA A 241 20.96 15.86 -3.53
CA ALA A 241 21.79 14.73 -3.11
C ALA A 241 23.06 14.57 -3.96
N THR A 242 24.10 13.98 -3.37
CA THR A 242 25.38 13.67 -4.02
C THR A 242 25.46 12.17 -4.32
N ARG A 243 25.91 11.80 -5.51
CA ARG A 243 26.08 10.38 -5.86
C ARG A 243 27.12 9.71 -4.96
N VAL A 244 26.76 8.57 -4.38
CA VAL A 244 27.67 7.78 -3.56
C VAL A 244 28.64 7.01 -4.45
N THR A 245 29.95 7.16 -4.16
CA THR A 245 31.02 6.35 -4.76
C THR A 245 31.60 5.39 -3.73
N PRO A 246 32.05 4.19 -4.12
CA PRO A 246 32.66 3.23 -3.18
C PRO A 246 33.84 3.81 -2.40
N ASP A 247 34.63 4.67 -3.05
CA ASP A 247 35.92 5.14 -2.54
C ASP A 247 35.85 6.51 -1.82
N GLY A 248 34.68 7.10 -1.65
CA GLY A 248 34.47 8.32 -0.83
C GLY A 248 35.26 9.54 -1.32
N SER A 249 35.39 9.74 -2.63
CA SER A 249 36.06 10.89 -3.25
C SER A 249 35.10 12.01 -3.56
#